data_ad6ef05ed781c790bd9d5fb983cb4481
#
_entry.id   ad6ef05ed781c790bd9d5fb983cb4481
#
_cell.length_a   1.000
_cell.length_b   1.000
_cell.length_c   1.000
_cell.angle_alpha   90.00
_cell.angle_beta   90.00
_cell.angle_gamma   90.00
#
_symmetry.space_group_name_H-M   'P 1'
#
loop_
_entity.id
_entity.type
_entity.pdbx_description
1 polymer ?
#
loop_
_entity_poly.entity_id
_entity_poly.type
_entity_poly.pdbx_seq_one_letter_code
_entity_poly.pdbx_strand_id
1 'polypeptide(L)'
;DYGLSEQNSKVISDVNLNVNIDGWLIFLLVGLVSLVLALLARKLILYWSLNSKYHEHVIYLLRLPKEKPEEKQQANTQNYLQRLREDIARGETIFKAIGGLKAETWHKNFSWLLGRNDHFSFEIVADHKFISFYVVAPRAMGRYLEQQIQAYYPEAVLEVMPDYNIFSAHGQTVAGFIKTKRSFLFPLKTYNKIRWK
;
A
#
# COMPACT_ATOMS: atom_id res chain seq x y z
N ASP A 1 -1.76 -1.45 73.24
CA ASP A 1 -1.40 -1.03 71.86
C ASP A 1 -0.19 -1.75 71.32
N TYR A 2 0.48 -2.65 72.01
CA TYR A 2 1.66 -3.37 71.52
C TYR A 2 1.37 -4.72 70.82
N GLY A 3 0.14 -5.23 70.94
CA GLY A 3 -0.23 -6.54 70.34
C GLY A 3 -0.56 -6.55 68.85
N LEU A 4 -0.99 -5.42 68.30
CA LEU A 4 -1.42 -5.33 66.89
C LEU A 4 -0.26 -5.13 65.90
N SER A 5 0.87 -4.58 66.35
CA SER A 5 2.06 -4.39 65.51
C SER A 5 2.83 -5.70 65.28
N GLU A 6 2.81 -6.60 66.24
CA GLU A 6 3.52 -7.88 66.15
C GLU A 6 2.79 -8.91 65.28
N GLN A 7 1.43 -8.85 65.27
CA GLN A 7 0.60 -9.68 64.40
C GLN A 7 0.73 -9.28 62.91
N ASN A 8 0.82 -7.98 62.60
CA ASN A 8 0.99 -7.52 61.25
C ASN A 8 2.40 -7.80 60.71
N SER A 9 3.43 -7.79 61.54
CA SER A 9 4.78 -8.16 61.09
C SER A 9 4.92 -9.66 60.78
N LYS A 10 4.20 -10.52 61.50
CA LYS A 10 4.18 -11.96 61.21
C LYS A 10 3.43 -12.32 59.95
N VAL A 11 2.33 -11.61 59.61
CA VAL A 11 1.57 -11.85 58.39
C VAL A 11 2.37 -11.42 57.14
N ILE A 12 3.26 -10.45 57.27
CA ILE A 12 4.11 -10.00 56.15
C ILE A 12 5.31 -10.92 55.96
N SER A 13 5.81 -11.58 57.02
CA SER A 13 6.94 -12.48 56.93
C SER A 13 6.59 -13.87 56.36
N ASP A 14 5.31 -14.27 56.41
CA ASP A 14 4.87 -15.60 55.99
C ASP A 14 4.46 -15.66 54.50
N VAL A 15 4.49 -14.55 53.77
CA VAL A 15 4.38 -14.54 52.30
C VAL A 15 5.76 -14.82 51.69
N ASN A 16 6.40 -15.89 52.15
CA ASN A 16 7.51 -16.48 51.47
C ASN A 16 6.92 -17.34 50.33
N LEU A 17 6.62 -16.73 49.22
CA LEU A 17 6.30 -17.42 47.97
C LEU A 17 7.52 -18.23 47.56
N ASN A 18 7.67 -19.41 48.18
CA ASN A 18 8.63 -20.41 47.72
C ASN A 18 8.10 -21.00 46.41
N VAL A 19 8.16 -20.18 45.35
CA VAL A 19 7.85 -20.60 44.00
C VAL A 19 9.03 -21.47 43.59
N ASN A 20 8.92 -22.77 43.88
CA ASN A 20 9.82 -23.78 43.32
C ASN A 20 9.54 -23.85 41.80
N ILE A 21 10.09 -22.87 41.09
CA ILE A 21 9.96 -22.80 39.64
C ILE A 21 10.92 -23.84 39.11
N ASP A 22 10.39 -24.94 38.59
CA ASP A 22 11.15 -25.96 37.90
C ASP A 22 11.98 -25.27 36.79
N GLY A 23 13.27 -25.62 36.67
CA GLY A 23 14.18 -24.92 35.74
C GLY A 23 13.64 -24.78 34.32
N TRP A 24 12.85 -25.76 33.85
CA TRP A 24 12.22 -25.71 32.53
C TRP A 24 11.17 -24.60 32.41
N LEU A 25 10.46 -24.23 33.48
CA LEU A 25 9.50 -23.12 33.49
C LEU A 25 10.22 -21.76 33.31
N ILE A 26 11.41 -21.62 33.89
CA ILE A 26 12.25 -20.43 33.71
C ILE A 26 12.64 -20.30 32.24
N PHE A 27 13.08 -21.40 31.60
CA PHE A 27 13.41 -21.39 30.16
C PHE A 27 12.21 -21.04 29.30
N LEU A 28 11.01 -21.55 29.60
CA LEU A 28 9.77 -21.21 28.91
C LEU A 28 9.42 -19.72 29.07
N LEU A 29 9.54 -19.20 30.27
CA LEU A 29 9.23 -17.79 30.56
C LEU A 29 10.22 -16.86 29.86
N VAL A 30 11.52 -17.16 29.90
CA VAL A 30 12.55 -16.40 29.15
C VAL A 30 12.32 -16.48 27.64
N GLY A 31 11.96 -17.65 27.14
CA GLY A 31 11.62 -17.84 25.72
C GLY A 31 10.39 -17.03 25.32
N LEU A 32 9.34 -17.02 26.14
CA LEU A 32 8.12 -16.23 25.89
C LEU A 32 8.41 -14.72 25.91
N VAL A 33 9.16 -14.24 26.91
CA VAL A 33 9.57 -12.83 27.00
C VAL A 33 10.42 -12.43 25.80
N SER A 34 11.38 -13.26 25.39
CA SER A 34 12.20 -13.04 24.20
C SER A 34 11.35 -12.95 22.93
N LEU A 35 10.37 -13.84 22.78
CA LEU A 35 9.45 -13.81 21.63
C LEU A 35 8.61 -12.52 21.61
N VAL A 36 8.06 -12.11 22.75
CA VAL A 36 7.28 -10.86 22.86
C VAL A 36 8.16 -9.64 22.52
N LEU A 37 9.39 -9.59 23.07
CA LEU A 37 10.35 -8.52 22.73
C LEU A 37 10.68 -8.49 21.24
N ALA A 38 10.91 -9.65 20.62
CA ALA A 38 11.17 -9.74 19.17
C ALA A 38 9.98 -9.23 18.34
N LEU A 39 8.74 -9.56 18.72
CA LEU A 39 7.54 -9.06 18.05
C LEU A 39 7.35 -7.56 18.23
N LEU A 40 7.63 -7.03 19.42
CA LEU A 40 7.59 -5.58 19.68
C LEU A 40 8.68 -4.84 18.90
N ALA A 41 9.90 -5.33 18.93
CA ALA A 41 11.02 -4.79 18.15
C ALA A 41 10.68 -4.77 16.65
N ARG A 42 10.11 -5.87 16.13
CA ARG A 42 9.63 -5.95 14.75
C ARG A 42 8.59 -4.86 14.44
N LYS A 43 7.58 -4.68 15.30
CA LYS A 43 6.58 -3.61 15.11
C LYS A 43 7.21 -2.22 15.13
N LEU A 44 8.16 -1.99 16.01
CA LEU A 44 8.86 -0.72 16.12
C LEU A 44 9.69 -0.43 14.87
N ILE A 45 10.44 -1.41 14.38
CA ILE A 45 11.24 -1.31 13.14
C ILE A 45 10.32 -1.03 11.94
N LEU A 46 9.20 -1.74 11.83
CA LEU A 46 8.21 -1.51 10.78
C LEU A 46 7.65 -0.09 10.84
N TYR A 47 7.28 0.38 12.00
CA TYR A 47 6.75 1.73 12.20
C TYR A 47 7.78 2.81 11.78
N TRP A 48 9.04 2.66 12.22
CA TRP A 48 10.10 3.59 11.86
C TRP A 48 10.45 3.54 10.37
N SER A 49 10.51 2.35 9.80
CA SER A 49 10.78 2.15 8.37
C SER A 49 9.68 2.77 7.49
N LEU A 50 8.42 2.61 7.86
CA LEU A 50 7.30 3.22 7.15
C LEU A 50 7.36 4.75 7.23
N ASN A 51 7.60 5.29 8.42
CA ASN A 51 7.60 6.73 8.64
C ASN A 51 8.80 7.45 7.96
N SER A 52 9.98 6.82 7.95
CA SER A 52 11.18 7.42 7.35
C SER A 52 11.10 7.53 5.83
N LYS A 53 10.40 6.64 5.14
CA LYS A 53 10.37 6.56 3.67
C LYS A 53 9.15 7.22 3.02
N TYR A 54 8.25 7.79 3.81
CA TYR A 54 7.07 8.48 3.28
C TYR A 54 7.44 9.68 2.38
N HIS A 55 8.60 10.29 2.61
CA HIS A 55 9.10 11.45 1.86
C HIS A 55 9.84 11.11 0.55
N GLU A 56 10.03 9.84 0.23
CA GLU A 56 10.77 9.41 -0.97
C GLU A 56 9.88 9.15 -2.19
N HIS A 57 8.60 9.54 -2.14
CA HIS A 57 7.69 9.40 -3.28
C HIS A 57 7.66 10.66 -4.13
N VAL A 58 7.48 10.46 -5.42
CA VAL A 58 7.28 11.54 -6.40
C VAL A 58 5.90 11.38 -7.02
N ILE A 59 5.21 12.50 -7.14
CA ILE A 59 3.86 12.58 -7.73
C ILE A 59 4.01 13.08 -9.16
N TYR A 60 3.50 12.32 -10.10
CA TYR A 60 3.44 12.65 -11.51
C TYR A 60 2.01 12.92 -11.92
N LEU A 61 1.77 14.07 -12.54
CA LEU A 61 0.54 14.35 -13.27
C LEU A 61 0.67 13.75 -14.65
N LEU A 62 -0.21 12.82 -15.00
CA LEU A 62 -0.27 12.18 -16.30
C LEU A 62 -1.28 12.93 -17.17
N ARG A 63 -0.80 13.53 -18.24
CA ARG A 63 -1.63 14.18 -19.26
C ARG A 63 -1.65 13.33 -20.52
N LEU A 64 -2.83 12.91 -20.91
CA LEU A 64 -3.07 12.21 -22.16
C LEU A 64 -3.72 13.17 -23.15
N PRO A 65 -3.32 13.17 -24.42
CA PRO A 65 -3.96 13.98 -25.44
C PRO A 65 -5.42 13.54 -25.62
N LYS A 66 -6.30 14.49 -25.83
CA LYS A 66 -7.70 14.19 -26.16
C LYS A 66 -7.78 13.67 -27.59
N GLU A 67 -8.51 12.58 -27.78
CA GLU A 67 -8.90 12.15 -29.13
C GLU A 67 -9.66 13.27 -29.85
N LYS A 68 -9.31 13.51 -31.10
CA LYS A 68 -10.00 14.49 -31.92
C LYS A 68 -11.44 14.05 -32.17
N PRO A 69 -12.44 14.94 -32.02
CA PRO A 69 -13.86 14.58 -32.25
C PRO A 69 -14.14 14.02 -33.64
N GLU A 70 -13.35 14.41 -34.63
CA GLU A 70 -13.48 13.98 -36.03
C GLU A 70 -13.20 12.49 -36.22
N GLU A 71 -12.31 11.91 -35.43
CA GLU A 71 -12.00 10.47 -35.48
C GLU A 71 -13.14 9.62 -34.91
N LYS A 72 -13.93 10.18 -34.00
CA LYS A 72 -15.10 9.49 -33.41
C LYS A 72 -16.27 9.38 -34.38
N GLN A 73 -16.43 10.35 -35.26
CA GLN A 73 -17.58 10.40 -36.20
C GLN A 73 -17.37 9.51 -37.44
N GLN A 74 -16.14 9.23 -37.82
CA GLN A 74 -15.82 8.42 -39.00
C GLN A 74 -15.62 6.94 -38.69
N ALA A 75 -15.45 6.57 -37.42
CA ALA A 75 -15.24 5.18 -37.02
C ALA A 75 -16.57 4.41 -36.99
N ASN A 76 -16.68 3.38 -37.82
CA ASN A 76 -17.74 2.38 -37.66
C ASN A 76 -17.67 1.81 -36.23
N THR A 77 -18.83 1.57 -35.58
CA THR A 77 -18.92 1.12 -34.18
C THR A 77 -17.98 -0.04 -33.87
N GLN A 78 -17.76 -0.95 -34.79
CA GLN A 78 -16.83 -2.09 -34.62
C GLN A 78 -15.38 -1.64 -34.52
N ASN A 79 -14.95 -0.69 -35.36
CA ASN A 79 -13.58 -0.14 -35.33
C ASN A 79 -13.32 0.65 -34.04
N TYR A 80 -14.31 1.36 -33.52
CA TYR A 80 -14.22 2.06 -32.25
C TYR A 80 -14.04 1.09 -31.08
N LEU A 81 -14.82 0.02 -31.01
CA LEU A 81 -14.71 -0.99 -29.96
C LEU A 81 -13.34 -1.73 -30.01
N GLN A 82 -12.81 -1.94 -31.21
CA GLN A 82 -11.51 -2.56 -31.37
C GLN A 82 -10.40 -1.64 -30.85
N ARG A 83 -10.39 -0.36 -31.25
CA ARG A 83 -9.43 0.63 -30.74
C ARG A 83 -9.49 0.74 -29.21
N LEU A 84 -10.70 0.82 -28.64
CA LEU A 84 -10.89 0.88 -27.21
C LEU A 84 -10.26 -0.34 -26.49
N ARG A 85 -10.40 -1.54 -27.06
CA ARG A 85 -9.77 -2.75 -26.52
C ARG A 85 -8.26 -2.70 -26.60
N GLU A 86 -7.71 -2.18 -27.69
CA GLU A 86 -6.27 -2.01 -27.90
C GLU A 86 -5.70 -1.01 -26.87
N ASP A 87 -6.38 0.11 -26.63
CA ASP A 87 -5.97 1.10 -25.62
C ASP A 87 -6.03 0.54 -24.20
N ILE A 88 -7.07 -0.21 -23.86
CA ILE A 88 -7.15 -0.90 -22.57
C ILE A 88 -6.03 -1.93 -22.45
N ALA A 89 -5.70 -2.67 -23.51
CA ALA A 89 -4.61 -3.66 -23.53
C ALA A 89 -3.23 -3.01 -23.30
N ARG A 90 -2.99 -1.81 -23.86
CA ARG A 90 -1.77 -1.03 -23.60
C ARG A 90 -1.66 -0.68 -22.12
N GLY A 91 -2.74 -0.17 -21.51
CA GLY A 91 -2.78 0.11 -20.09
C GLY A 91 -2.54 -1.14 -19.24
N GLU A 92 -3.17 -2.25 -19.58
CA GLU A 92 -2.96 -3.55 -18.90
C GLU A 92 -1.49 -3.97 -18.93
N THR A 93 -0.79 -3.71 -20.03
CA THR A 93 0.64 -4.05 -20.16
C THR A 93 1.51 -3.23 -19.21
N ILE A 94 1.22 -1.93 -19.04
CA ILE A 94 1.90 -1.09 -18.04
C ILE A 94 1.68 -1.62 -16.63
N PHE A 95 0.44 -1.93 -16.26
CA PHE A 95 0.14 -2.50 -14.95
C PHE A 95 0.83 -3.85 -14.72
N LYS A 96 0.92 -4.70 -15.75
CA LYS A 96 1.67 -5.98 -15.69
C LYS A 96 3.16 -5.74 -15.51
N ALA A 97 3.75 -4.78 -16.22
CA ALA A 97 5.16 -4.42 -16.09
C ALA A 97 5.48 -3.94 -14.67
N ILE A 98 4.65 -3.04 -14.10
CA ILE A 98 4.80 -2.56 -12.73
C ILE A 98 4.56 -3.68 -11.72
N GLY A 99 3.51 -4.47 -11.90
CA GLY A 99 3.20 -5.61 -11.04
C GLY A 99 4.25 -6.73 -11.06
N GLY A 100 5.01 -6.83 -12.15
CA GLY A 100 6.13 -7.76 -12.31
C GLY A 100 7.43 -7.31 -11.65
N LEU A 101 7.51 -6.07 -11.15
CA LEU A 101 8.68 -5.57 -10.45
C LEU A 101 8.93 -6.38 -9.19
N LYS A 102 10.12 -6.95 -9.10
CA LYS A 102 10.59 -7.67 -7.91
C LYS A 102 11.31 -6.69 -6.98
N ALA A 103 11.08 -6.84 -5.68
CA ALA A 103 11.89 -6.13 -4.70
C ALA A 103 13.38 -6.50 -4.88
N GLU A 104 14.27 -5.56 -4.63
CA GLU A 104 15.70 -5.83 -4.60
C GLU A 104 16.01 -7.02 -3.66
N THR A 105 17.07 -7.77 -3.97
CA THR A 105 17.43 -9.01 -3.27
C THR A 105 17.56 -8.82 -1.76
N TRP A 106 18.10 -7.69 -1.33
CA TRP A 106 18.23 -7.32 0.07
C TRP A 106 16.86 -7.17 0.75
N HIS A 107 15.94 -6.44 0.13
CA HIS A 107 14.58 -6.25 0.63
C HIS A 107 13.74 -7.54 0.58
N LYS A 108 14.01 -8.42 -0.37
CA LYS A 108 13.34 -9.72 -0.47
C LYS A 108 13.62 -10.61 0.74
N ASN A 109 14.86 -10.67 1.20
CA ASN A 109 15.24 -11.52 2.33
C ASN A 109 14.76 -10.99 3.68
N PHE A 110 14.67 -9.66 3.82
CA PHE A 110 14.24 -9.00 5.06
C PHE A 110 12.85 -8.35 4.96
N SER A 111 12.13 -8.52 3.85
CA SER A 111 10.82 -7.89 3.64
C SER A 111 9.78 -8.29 4.68
N TRP A 112 9.85 -9.52 5.23
CA TRP A 112 8.98 -9.93 6.31
C TRP A 112 9.25 -9.17 7.63
N LEU A 113 10.48 -8.70 7.81
CA LEU A 113 10.90 -7.96 9.00
C LEU A 113 10.72 -6.44 8.84
N LEU A 114 11.14 -5.90 7.68
CA LEU A 114 11.18 -4.46 7.42
C LEU A 114 9.95 -3.92 6.69
N GLY A 115 9.09 -4.82 6.18
CA GLY A 115 7.98 -4.45 5.31
C GLY A 115 8.45 -4.06 3.90
N ARG A 116 7.47 -3.89 3.00
CA ARG A 116 7.70 -3.44 1.64
C ARG A 116 7.16 -2.01 1.49
N ASN A 117 8.01 -1.07 1.06
CA ASN A 117 7.66 0.35 0.93
C ASN A 117 7.61 0.81 -0.53
N ASP A 118 7.94 -0.04 -1.48
CA ASP A 118 7.92 0.21 -2.90
C ASP A 118 6.48 -0.02 -3.44
N HIS A 119 5.62 0.95 -3.24
CA HIS A 119 4.26 0.91 -3.78
C HIS A 119 4.07 2.00 -4.83
N PHE A 120 3.23 1.70 -5.81
CA PHE A 120 2.73 2.64 -6.79
C PHE A 120 1.27 2.92 -6.50
N SER A 121 0.87 4.19 -6.59
CA SER A 121 -0.52 4.59 -6.52
C SER A 121 -0.94 5.19 -7.86
N PHE A 122 -2.11 4.81 -8.35
CA PHE A 122 -2.76 5.42 -9.51
C PHE A 122 -4.03 6.08 -9.03
N GLU A 123 -4.10 7.37 -9.19
CA GLU A 123 -5.13 8.19 -8.59
C GLU A 123 -5.89 8.98 -9.66
N ILE A 124 -7.19 9.00 -9.54
CA ILE A 124 -8.07 9.80 -10.38
C ILE A 124 -8.68 10.87 -9.50
N VAL A 125 -8.33 12.10 -9.75
CA VAL A 125 -8.81 13.24 -8.98
C VAL A 125 -9.75 14.05 -9.86
N ALA A 126 -11.00 14.19 -9.42
CA ALA A 126 -11.97 15.04 -10.06
C ALA A 126 -12.15 16.30 -9.21
N ASP A 127 -11.75 17.43 -9.76
CA ASP A 127 -11.92 18.73 -9.14
C ASP A 127 -12.73 19.65 -10.06
N HIS A 128 -13.90 20.09 -9.58
CA HIS A 128 -14.85 20.95 -10.28
C HIS A 128 -15.23 20.46 -11.70
N LYS A 129 -14.41 20.80 -12.68
CA LYS A 129 -14.65 20.49 -14.10
C LYS A 129 -13.55 19.66 -14.74
N PHE A 130 -12.51 19.37 -13.99
CA PHE A 130 -11.32 18.68 -14.51
C PHE A 130 -11.16 17.33 -13.85
N ILE A 131 -10.78 16.34 -14.65
CA ILE A 131 -10.36 15.03 -14.20
C ILE A 131 -8.88 14.93 -14.49
N SER A 132 -8.11 14.73 -13.45
CA SER A 132 -6.64 14.59 -13.49
C SER A 132 -6.23 13.20 -13.08
N PHE A 133 -5.23 12.67 -13.74
CA PHE A 133 -4.64 11.37 -13.43
C PHE A 133 -3.29 11.58 -12.79
N TYR A 134 -3.12 11.05 -11.59
CA TYR A 134 -1.86 11.10 -10.88
C TYR A 134 -1.27 9.71 -10.72
N VAL A 135 0.04 9.64 -10.78
CA VAL A 135 0.78 8.42 -10.49
C VAL A 135 1.82 8.75 -9.44
N VAL A 136 1.72 8.08 -8.30
CA VAL A 136 2.70 8.21 -7.22
C VAL A 136 3.63 7.02 -7.27
N ALA A 137 4.92 7.29 -7.29
CA ALA A 137 5.94 6.26 -7.39
C ALA A 137 7.10 6.55 -6.44
N PRO A 138 7.82 5.52 -5.96
CA PRO A 138 9.10 5.71 -5.29
C PRO A 138 10.07 6.49 -6.19
N ARG A 139 10.80 7.46 -5.63
CA ARG A 139 11.74 8.31 -6.39
C ARG A 139 12.73 7.49 -7.23
N ALA A 140 13.22 6.39 -6.69
CA ALA A 140 14.13 5.49 -7.39
C ALA A 140 13.51 4.84 -8.64
N MET A 141 12.18 4.69 -8.68
CA MET A 141 11.43 4.04 -9.76
C MET A 141 10.78 5.03 -10.73
N GLY A 142 10.90 6.33 -10.48
CA GLY A 142 10.25 7.36 -11.29
C GLY A 142 10.65 7.28 -12.77
N ARG A 143 11.94 7.15 -13.04
CA ARG A 143 12.47 7.03 -14.40
C ARG A 143 11.96 5.77 -15.13
N TYR A 144 11.88 4.66 -14.42
CA TYR A 144 11.33 3.42 -14.98
C TYR A 144 9.86 3.60 -15.34
N LEU A 145 9.07 4.21 -14.45
CA LEU A 145 7.66 4.50 -14.68
C LEU A 145 7.48 5.38 -15.95
N GLU A 146 8.26 6.46 -16.06
CA GLU A 146 8.24 7.36 -17.20
C GLU A 146 8.51 6.61 -18.49
N GLN A 147 9.56 5.81 -18.54
CA GLN A 147 9.92 4.99 -19.70
C GLN A 147 8.81 4.00 -20.08
N GLN A 148 8.17 3.36 -19.10
CA GLN A 148 7.07 2.43 -19.36
C GLN A 148 5.86 3.15 -19.92
N ILE A 149 5.49 4.30 -19.36
CA ILE A 149 4.34 5.05 -19.86
C ILE A 149 4.61 5.58 -21.28
N GLN A 150 5.77 6.17 -21.53
CA GLN A 150 6.12 6.70 -22.85
C GLN A 150 6.27 5.61 -23.92
N ALA A 151 6.68 4.40 -23.56
CA ALA A 151 6.77 3.28 -24.50
C ALA A 151 5.40 2.86 -25.07
N TYR A 152 4.34 2.95 -24.27
CA TYR A 152 2.98 2.55 -24.68
C TYR A 152 2.08 3.72 -25.04
N TYR A 153 2.36 4.90 -24.49
CA TYR A 153 1.68 6.16 -24.76
C TYR A 153 2.71 7.26 -25.05
N PRO A 154 3.29 7.28 -26.29
CA PRO A 154 4.36 8.24 -26.66
C PRO A 154 3.93 9.70 -26.54
N GLU A 155 2.64 9.96 -26.66
CA GLU A 155 2.05 11.31 -26.60
C GLU A 155 1.73 11.73 -25.14
N ALA A 156 1.91 10.82 -24.16
CA ALA A 156 1.67 11.13 -22.77
C ALA A 156 2.77 12.02 -22.20
N VAL A 157 2.36 13.03 -21.47
CA VAL A 157 3.28 13.94 -20.75
C VAL A 157 3.16 13.67 -19.25
N LEU A 158 4.31 13.41 -18.62
CA LEU A 158 4.41 13.29 -17.16
C LEU A 158 5.07 14.56 -16.61
N GLU A 159 4.34 15.24 -15.74
CA GLU A 159 4.84 16.41 -15.02
C GLU A 159 5.00 16.07 -13.54
N VAL A 160 6.16 16.38 -12.97
CA VAL A 160 6.36 16.26 -11.52
C VAL A 160 5.56 17.36 -10.83
N MET A 161 4.68 16.96 -9.92
CA MET A 161 3.84 17.88 -9.17
C MET A 161 4.23 17.86 -7.69
N PRO A 162 4.08 19.00 -7.00
CA PRO A 162 4.10 19.00 -5.54
C PRO A 162 2.91 18.19 -5.00
N ASP A 163 3.00 17.82 -3.74
CA ASP A 163 1.88 17.15 -3.06
C ASP A 163 0.61 18.01 -3.11
N TYR A 164 -0.51 17.39 -3.43
CA TYR A 164 -1.80 18.05 -3.53
C TYR A 164 -2.70 17.67 -2.37
N ASN A 165 -3.39 18.66 -1.82
CA ASN A 165 -4.30 18.46 -0.71
C ASN A 165 -5.74 18.51 -1.21
N ILE A 166 -6.45 17.40 -1.09
CA ILE A 166 -7.89 17.29 -1.42
C ILE A 166 -8.81 17.70 -0.25
N PHE A 167 -8.23 17.92 0.92
CA PHE A 167 -9.01 18.26 2.11
C PHE A 167 -9.15 19.77 2.26
N SER A 168 -10.35 20.26 2.50
CA SER A 168 -10.61 21.64 2.84
C SER A 168 -10.91 21.79 4.33
N ALA A 169 -10.55 22.92 4.92
CA ALA A 169 -10.73 23.19 6.36
C ALA A 169 -12.21 23.11 6.81
N HIS A 170 -13.16 23.37 5.90
CA HIS A 170 -14.60 23.39 6.17
C HIS A 170 -15.35 22.27 5.42
N GLY A 171 -14.65 21.35 4.78
CA GLY A 171 -15.25 20.26 4.02
C GLY A 171 -15.64 19.07 4.89
N GLN A 172 -16.64 18.32 4.45
CA GLN A 172 -16.95 17.01 4.99
C GLN A 172 -16.27 15.95 4.14
N THR A 173 -15.54 15.03 4.79
CA THR A 173 -14.85 13.93 4.10
C THR A 173 -15.62 12.63 4.28
N VAL A 174 -15.96 11.99 3.15
CA VAL A 174 -16.53 10.64 3.12
C VAL A 174 -15.56 9.74 2.39
N ALA A 175 -15.20 8.63 3.00
CA ALA A 175 -14.27 7.66 2.42
C ALA A 175 -14.92 6.27 2.35
N GLY A 176 -14.48 5.47 1.37
CA GLY A 176 -14.93 4.11 1.19
C GLY A 176 -13.89 3.30 0.44
N PHE A 177 -14.05 1.99 0.44
CA PHE A 177 -13.21 1.10 -0.35
C PHE A 177 -14.05 0.06 -1.07
N ILE A 178 -13.59 -0.32 -2.26
CA ILE A 178 -14.22 -1.36 -3.07
C ILE A 178 -13.43 -2.66 -2.89
N LYS A 179 -14.13 -3.72 -2.52
CA LYS A 179 -13.55 -5.07 -2.43
C LYS A 179 -14.41 -6.09 -3.17
N THR A 180 -13.80 -7.18 -3.60
CA THR A 180 -14.54 -8.29 -4.17
C THR A 180 -15.43 -8.94 -3.12
N LYS A 181 -16.68 -9.25 -3.50
CA LYS A 181 -17.63 -9.96 -2.61
C LYS A 181 -17.17 -11.39 -2.32
N ARG A 182 -16.51 -12.03 -3.30
CA ARG A 182 -15.98 -13.40 -3.19
C ARG A 182 -14.49 -13.38 -2.90
N SER A 183 -13.96 -14.52 -2.46
CA SER A 183 -12.52 -14.71 -2.26
C SER A 183 -11.72 -14.38 -3.53
N PHE A 184 -10.48 -13.93 -3.37
CA PHE A 184 -9.55 -13.65 -4.47
C PHE A 184 -9.23 -14.88 -5.36
N LEU A 185 -9.55 -16.08 -4.89
CA LEU A 185 -9.43 -17.31 -5.67
C LEU A 185 -10.38 -17.36 -6.88
N PHE A 186 -11.47 -16.60 -6.85
CA PHE A 186 -12.40 -16.55 -7.97
C PHE A 186 -11.98 -15.50 -8.98
N PRO A 187 -11.85 -15.87 -10.29
CA PRO A 187 -11.45 -14.93 -11.31
C PRO A 187 -12.51 -13.85 -11.50
N LEU A 188 -12.04 -12.60 -11.65
CA LEU A 188 -12.89 -11.50 -12.05
C LEU A 188 -13.16 -11.56 -13.56
N LYS A 189 -14.36 -11.13 -13.95
CA LYS A 189 -14.70 -10.99 -15.37
C LYS A 189 -13.96 -9.76 -15.92
N THR A 190 -13.03 -10.01 -16.82
CA THR A 190 -12.23 -8.95 -17.46
C THR A 190 -12.97 -8.38 -18.69
N TYR A 191 -12.50 -7.23 -19.18
CA TYR A 191 -13.04 -6.54 -20.35
C TYR A 191 -13.14 -7.42 -21.59
N ASN A 192 -12.21 -8.39 -21.78
CA ASN A 192 -12.23 -9.36 -22.89
C ASN A 192 -13.47 -10.27 -22.87
N LYS A 193 -14.07 -10.50 -21.71
CA LYS A 193 -15.25 -11.36 -21.53
C LYS A 193 -16.56 -10.57 -21.41
N ILE A 194 -16.48 -9.25 -21.43
CA ILE A 194 -17.67 -8.38 -21.40
C ILE A 194 -18.17 -8.23 -22.83
N ARG A 195 -19.42 -8.68 -23.09
CA ARG A 195 -20.11 -8.36 -24.33
C ARG A 195 -20.65 -6.93 -24.21
N TRP A 196 -20.04 -6.04 -24.94
CA TRP A 196 -20.56 -4.69 -25.11
C TRP A 196 -21.81 -4.80 -26.04
N LYS A 197 -22.97 -4.46 -25.51
CA LYS A 197 -24.22 -4.37 -26.30
C LYS A 197 -24.35 -2.98 -26.88
#